data_1d0199b1c636e88449784e314dd3cd02
#
_entry.id   1d0199b1c636e88449784e314dd3cd02
#
_cell.length_a   1.000
_cell.length_b   1.000
_cell.length_c   1.000
_cell.angle_alpha   90.00
_cell.angle_beta   90.00
_cell.angle_gamma   90.00
#
_symmetry.space_group_name_H-M   'P 1'
#
loop_
_entity.id
_entity.type
_entity.pdbx_description
1 polymer ?
#
loop_
_entity_poly.entity_id
_entity_poly.type
_entity_poly.pdbx_seq_one_letter_code
_entity_poly.pdbx_strand_id
1 'polypeptide(L)'
;LSGDKVVSQDTSHTSLINDEEAATYARAASRMTSTLGTIREKNINLSYQVSKVSKNKILVVFLDTTSYYNSSQALLSLSILLSMFGFIFFVIIVSALSGIVIRPFIRNYEKQRRFITNAGHELKTPLAIISANTELQELMTGENEWTKSTNDQVARLTTLINSLVALSRLEEQPDIVLQDVDFSYITEDAAEDFKGPVVRDGKSFVMDITPDIHVKAEEKSLFELVTLLVDNANKYCDPEGTVTVRLRQIGRTRKRARLEVSNTYKDGKAVDYSKFFERFYRIEESHNNREHKGFGIGLSMAQSMVKLFKGRIFASYKNDTITFTVIL
;
A
#
# COMPACT_ATOMS: atom_id res chain seq x y z
N LEU A 1 6.99 -53.37 -48.48
CA LEU A 1 5.58 -53.74 -48.51
C LEU A 1 4.99 -53.56 -49.90
N SER A 2 4.20 -54.52 -50.35
CA SER A 2 3.31 -54.41 -51.52
C SER A 2 1.88 -54.62 -51.06
N GLY A 3 1.09 -53.51 -50.93
CA GLY A 3 -0.14 -53.55 -50.17
C GLY A 3 0.10 -53.93 -48.70
N ASP A 4 -0.67 -54.89 -48.18
CA ASP A 4 -0.51 -55.38 -46.77
C ASP A 4 0.55 -56.53 -46.66
N LYS A 5 1.19 -56.95 -47.80
CA LYS A 5 2.17 -58.07 -47.84
C LYS A 5 3.59 -57.52 -47.68
N VAL A 6 4.33 -58.01 -46.69
CA VAL A 6 5.77 -57.80 -46.57
C VAL A 6 6.47 -58.61 -47.66
N VAL A 7 7.18 -57.92 -48.54
CA VAL A 7 7.91 -58.56 -49.68
C VAL A 7 9.34 -58.87 -49.31
N SER A 8 9.99 -58.04 -48.54
CA SER A 8 11.33 -58.21 -47.99
C SER A 8 11.45 -57.39 -46.69
N GLN A 9 12.21 -57.90 -45.75
CA GLN A 9 12.56 -57.24 -44.51
C GLN A 9 13.98 -57.49 -44.13
N ASP A 10 14.60 -56.58 -43.47
CA ASP A 10 15.96 -56.70 -42.95
C ASP A 10 15.96 -56.23 -41.50
N THR A 11 16.12 -57.13 -40.56
CA THR A 11 16.19 -56.91 -39.10
C THR A 11 17.56 -57.23 -38.56
N SER A 12 18.58 -57.47 -39.45
CA SER A 12 19.91 -57.83 -39.03
C SER A 12 20.64 -56.79 -38.19
N HIS A 13 20.24 -55.57 -38.27
CA HIS A 13 20.79 -54.41 -37.49
C HIS A 13 20.09 -54.09 -36.20
N THR A 14 19.11 -54.89 -35.78
CA THR A 14 18.43 -54.71 -34.53
C THR A 14 18.15 -56.00 -33.78
N SER A 15 18.34 -56.02 -32.49
CA SER A 15 17.98 -57.12 -31.60
C SER A 15 16.72 -56.88 -30.78
N LEU A 16 16.09 -55.72 -30.95
CA LEU A 16 14.98 -55.27 -30.12
C LEU A 16 13.62 -55.77 -30.60
N ILE A 17 13.49 -56.06 -31.88
CA ILE A 17 12.24 -56.53 -32.51
C ILE A 17 12.54 -57.75 -33.35
N ASN A 18 11.66 -58.73 -33.32
CA ASN A 18 11.75 -59.90 -34.19
C ASN A 18 11.04 -59.58 -35.52
N ASP A 19 11.24 -60.52 -36.50
CA ASP A 19 10.69 -60.36 -37.84
C ASP A 19 9.18 -60.20 -37.88
N GLU A 20 8.46 -60.83 -36.98
CA GLU A 20 7.01 -60.79 -36.92
C GLU A 20 6.52 -59.47 -36.38
N GLU A 21 7.20 -58.93 -35.35
CA GLU A 21 6.96 -57.60 -34.79
C GLU A 21 7.29 -56.51 -35.82
N ALA A 22 8.42 -56.60 -36.49
CA ALA A 22 8.81 -55.65 -37.55
C ALA A 22 7.77 -55.60 -38.69
N ALA A 23 7.23 -56.73 -39.08
CA ALA A 23 6.15 -56.80 -40.07
C ALA A 23 4.85 -56.16 -39.57
N THR A 24 4.54 -56.33 -38.29
CA THR A 24 3.36 -55.75 -37.67
C THR A 24 3.47 -54.22 -37.56
N TYR A 25 4.59 -53.70 -37.10
CA TYR A 25 4.87 -52.27 -37.05
C TYR A 25 4.90 -51.62 -38.45
N ALA A 26 5.46 -52.33 -39.46
CA ALA A 26 5.49 -51.84 -40.85
C ALA A 26 4.06 -51.71 -41.44
N ARG A 27 3.17 -52.66 -41.16
CA ARG A 27 1.75 -52.55 -41.56
C ARG A 27 1.05 -51.42 -40.83
N ALA A 28 1.30 -51.28 -39.53
CA ALA A 28 0.71 -50.15 -38.75
C ALA A 28 1.19 -48.81 -39.30
N ALA A 29 2.50 -48.62 -39.52
CA ALA A 29 3.06 -47.39 -40.08
C ALA A 29 2.55 -47.10 -41.50
N SER A 30 2.34 -48.10 -42.33
CA SER A 30 1.83 -47.93 -43.70
C SER A 30 0.37 -47.45 -43.77
N ARG A 31 -0.42 -47.71 -42.73
CA ARG A 31 -1.83 -47.26 -42.61
C ARG A 31 -1.98 -45.87 -41.99
N MET A 32 -0.90 -45.33 -41.38
CA MET A 32 -0.91 -43.98 -40.85
C MET A 32 -0.82 -42.94 -41.96
N THR A 33 -1.49 -41.80 -41.76
CA THR A 33 -1.56 -40.72 -42.76
C THR A 33 -0.21 -39.93 -42.83
N SER A 34 0.65 -40.07 -41.83
CA SER A 34 1.92 -39.38 -41.73
C SER A 34 3.05 -40.24 -42.32
N THR A 35 3.89 -39.63 -43.15
CA THR A 35 5.09 -40.27 -43.70
C THR A 35 6.24 -40.40 -42.69
N LEU A 36 6.16 -39.66 -41.57
CA LEU A 36 7.09 -39.70 -40.44
C LEU A 36 6.30 -39.83 -39.16
N GLY A 37 6.77 -40.67 -38.24
CA GLY A 37 6.11 -40.80 -36.94
C GLY A 37 6.92 -41.64 -35.97
N THR A 38 6.35 -41.84 -34.78
CA THR A 38 6.95 -42.71 -33.75
C THR A 38 5.94 -43.77 -33.31
N ILE A 39 6.39 -44.99 -33.16
CA ILE A 39 5.65 -46.06 -32.52
C ILE A 39 6.26 -46.29 -31.14
N ARG A 40 5.42 -46.23 -30.12
CA ARG A 40 5.83 -46.44 -28.73
C ARG A 40 5.06 -47.65 -28.21
N GLU A 41 5.75 -48.67 -27.86
CA GLU A 41 5.14 -49.85 -27.29
C GLU A 41 6.02 -50.43 -26.17
N LYS A 42 5.42 -50.65 -24.99
CA LYS A 42 6.09 -51.14 -23.76
C LYS A 42 7.40 -50.36 -23.46
N ASN A 43 8.55 -50.91 -23.89
CA ASN A 43 9.90 -50.35 -23.64
C ASN A 43 10.65 -49.96 -24.91
N ILE A 44 9.98 -49.93 -26.06
CA ILE A 44 10.60 -49.69 -27.36
C ILE A 44 10.03 -48.39 -27.95
N ASN A 45 10.88 -47.49 -28.37
CA ASN A 45 10.51 -46.30 -29.11
C ASN A 45 11.15 -46.35 -30.50
N LEU A 46 10.35 -46.59 -31.52
CA LEU A 46 10.78 -46.65 -32.91
C LEU A 46 10.29 -45.41 -33.65
N SER A 47 11.20 -44.67 -34.23
CA SER A 47 10.85 -43.64 -35.21
C SER A 47 10.78 -44.30 -36.58
N TYR A 48 9.74 -44.03 -37.36
CA TYR A 48 9.58 -44.59 -38.69
C TYR A 48 9.47 -43.52 -39.76
N GLN A 49 9.93 -43.89 -40.95
CA GLN A 49 9.73 -43.15 -42.18
C GLN A 49 9.13 -44.05 -43.27
N VAL A 50 8.06 -43.60 -43.89
CA VAL A 50 7.43 -44.31 -45.01
C VAL A 50 7.74 -43.58 -46.31
N SER A 51 8.34 -44.28 -47.27
CA SER A 51 8.71 -43.78 -48.57
C SER A 51 8.10 -44.63 -49.70
N LYS A 52 7.51 -43.99 -50.72
CA LYS A 52 7.03 -44.71 -51.92
C LYS A 52 8.18 -44.97 -52.86
N VAL A 53 8.42 -46.22 -53.12
CA VAL A 53 9.50 -46.66 -54.05
C VAL A 53 8.96 -46.92 -55.48
N SER A 54 7.69 -47.35 -55.61
CA SER A 54 7.01 -47.58 -56.87
C SER A 54 5.52 -47.56 -56.74
N LYS A 55 4.73 -47.61 -57.86
CA LYS A 55 3.25 -47.52 -57.78
C LYS A 55 2.60 -48.49 -56.77
N ASN A 56 3.24 -49.61 -56.46
CA ASN A 56 2.69 -50.60 -55.55
C ASN A 56 3.68 -51.04 -54.46
N LYS A 57 4.82 -50.35 -54.29
CA LYS A 57 5.84 -50.72 -53.28
C LYS A 57 6.13 -49.50 -52.37
N ILE A 58 6.07 -49.71 -51.08
CA ILE A 58 6.48 -48.77 -50.06
C ILE A 58 7.65 -49.33 -49.24
N LEU A 59 8.59 -48.49 -48.91
CA LEU A 59 9.67 -48.77 -47.98
C LEU A 59 9.32 -48.12 -46.65
N VAL A 60 9.39 -48.90 -45.57
CA VAL A 60 9.25 -48.37 -44.19
C VAL A 60 10.58 -48.61 -43.52
N VAL A 61 11.21 -47.56 -43.07
CA VAL A 61 12.48 -47.61 -42.32
C VAL A 61 12.19 -47.27 -40.87
N PHE A 62 12.70 -48.09 -39.98
CA PHE A 62 12.63 -47.87 -38.54
C PHE A 62 14.00 -47.51 -38.00
N LEU A 63 14.01 -46.53 -37.09
CA LEU A 63 15.17 -46.17 -36.31
C LEU A 63 14.84 -46.40 -34.83
N ASP A 64 15.68 -47.16 -34.13
CA ASP A 64 15.56 -47.27 -32.69
C ASP A 64 15.97 -45.98 -31.98
N THR A 65 15.02 -45.37 -31.36
CA THR A 65 15.20 -44.13 -30.58
C THR A 65 15.02 -44.35 -29.09
N THR A 66 14.96 -45.60 -28.62
CA THR A 66 14.71 -45.97 -27.23
C THR A 66 15.71 -45.37 -26.25
N SER A 67 17.02 -45.52 -26.58
CA SER A 67 18.12 -45.02 -25.78
C SER A 67 18.07 -43.48 -25.67
N TYR A 68 17.84 -42.81 -26.80
CA TYR A 68 17.70 -41.35 -26.85
C TYR A 68 16.51 -40.84 -25.99
N TYR A 69 15.37 -41.51 -26.14
CA TYR A 69 14.17 -41.17 -25.38
C TYR A 69 14.37 -41.37 -23.87
N ASN A 70 14.95 -42.52 -23.47
CA ASN A 70 15.21 -42.80 -22.04
C ASN A 70 16.21 -41.81 -21.44
N SER A 71 17.27 -41.46 -22.17
CA SER A 71 18.21 -40.44 -21.72
C SER A 71 17.58 -39.06 -21.59
N SER A 72 16.73 -38.69 -22.56
CA SER A 72 15.98 -37.43 -22.51
C SER A 72 15.02 -37.37 -21.32
N GLN A 73 14.30 -38.44 -21.03
CA GLN A 73 13.41 -38.55 -19.87
C GLN A 73 14.18 -38.49 -18.54
N ALA A 74 15.34 -39.14 -18.46
CA ALA A 74 16.21 -39.11 -17.30
C ALA A 74 16.71 -37.66 -17.02
N LEU A 75 17.15 -36.98 -18.09
CA LEU A 75 17.56 -35.56 -17.97
C LEU A 75 16.41 -34.62 -17.54
N LEU A 76 15.21 -34.83 -18.09
CA LEU A 76 14.04 -34.05 -17.69
C LEU A 76 13.68 -34.28 -16.22
N SER A 77 13.65 -35.54 -15.77
CA SER A 77 13.36 -35.90 -14.40
C SER A 77 14.38 -35.29 -13.40
N LEU A 78 15.67 -35.37 -13.77
CA LEU A 78 16.75 -34.78 -12.99
C LEU A 78 16.62 -33.26 -12.92
N SER A 79 16.29 -32.58 -14.03
CA SER A 79 16.11 -31.15 -14.10
C SER A 79 14.92 -30.69 -13.23
N ILE A 80 13.82 -31.43 -13.28
CA ILE A 80 12.64 -31.15 -12.43
C ILE A 80 12.98 -31.30 -10.94
N LEU A 81 13.70 -32.40 -10.60
CA LEU A 81 14.13 -32.64 -9.21
C LEU A 81 15.03 -31.52 -8.69
N LEU A 82 16.06 -31.15 -9.46
CA LEU A 82 16.96 -30.04 -9.10
C LEU A 82 16.23 -28.70 -8.95
N SER A 83 15.31 -28.43 -9.88
CA SER A 83 14.47 -27.19 -9.81
C SER A 83 13.60 -27.16 -8.56
N MET A 84 13.00 -28.29 -8.20
CA MET A 84 12.19 -28.42 -7.00
C MET A 84 13.02 -28.22 -5.72
N PHE A 85 14.20 -28.86 -5.67
CA PHE A 85 15.13 -28.65 -4.55
C PHE A 85 15.61 -27.21 -4.45
N GLY A 86 15.98 -26.59 -5.57
CA GLY A 86 16.38 -25.19 -5.62
C GLY A 86 15.27 -24.25 -5.15
N PHE A 87 14.04 -24.50 -5.56
CA PHE A 87 12.89 -23.72 -5.13
C PHE A 87 12.62 -23.84 -3.62
N ILE A 88 12.63 -25.07 -3.07
CA ILE A 88 12.44 -25.29 -1.63
C ILE A 88 13.56 -24.61 -0.83
N PHE A 89 14.81 -24.76 -1.26
CA PHE A 89 15.96 -24.11 -0.63
C PHE A 89 15.85 -22.60 -0.63
N PHE A 90 15.44 -22.01 -1.76
CA PHE A 90 15.18 -20.58 -1.88
C PHE A 90 14.09 -20.09 -0.90
N VAL A 91 12.97 -20.82 -0.79
CA VAL A 91 11.88 -20.47 0.14
C VAL A 91 12.35 -20.53 1.60
N ILE A 92 13.17 -21.54 1.95
CA ILE A 92 13.75 -21.65 3.31
C ILE A 92 14.65 -20.44 3.61
N ILE A 93 15.55 -20.08 2.68
CA ILE A 93 16.45 -18.92 2.86
C ILE A 93 15.66 -17.64 3.00
N VAL A 94 14.69 -17.37 2.11
CA VAL A 94 13.88 -16.16 2.17
C VAL A 94 13.09 -16.09 3.48
N SER A 95 12.53 -17.21 3.93
CA SER A 95 11.80 -17.28 5.20
C SER A 95 12.71 -17.02 6.40
N ALA A 96 13.92 -17.60 6.44
CA ALA A 96 14.89 -17.39 7.50
C ALA A 96 15.40 -15.94 7.51
N LEU A 97 15.80 -15.39 6.37
CA LEU A 97 16.26 -14.00 6.24
C LEU A 97 15.17 -13.00 6.59
N SER A 98 13.91 -13.25 6.19
CA SER A 98 12.76 -12.42 6.53
C SER A 98 12.62 -12.28 8.06
N GLY A 99 12.74 -13.37 8.80
CA GLY A 99 12.70 -13.35 10.27
C GLY A 99 13.87 -12.56 10.90
N ILE A 100 15.07 -12.68 10.34
CA ILE A 100 16.27 -12.03 10.86
C ILE A 100 16.29 -10.53 10.55
N VAL A 101 15.83 -10.14 9.36
CA VAL A 101 15.91 -8.74 8.90
C VAL A 101 14.69 -7.94 9.37
N ILE A 102 13.48 -8.47 9.21
CA ILE A 102 12.24 -7.72 9.46
C ILE A 102 11.97 -7.55 10.97
N ARG A 103 12.20 -8.57 11.79
CA ARG A 103 11.95 -8.50 13.25
C ARG A 103 12.69 -7.38 13.97
N PRO A 104 14.01 -7.10 13.72
CA PRO A 104 14.69 -5.96 14.32
C PRO A 104 14.07 -4.62 13.94
N PHE A 105 13.61 -4.44 12.68
CA PHE A 105 12.97 -3.21 12.25
C PHE A 105 11.65 -2.97 13.00
N ILE A 106 10.81 -3.99 13.12
CA ILE A 106 9.55 -3.91 13.89
C ILE A 106 9.84 -3.57 15.34
N ARG A 107 10.78 -4.27 15.97
CA ARG A 107 11.17 -4.02 17.39
C ARG A 107 11.75 -2.62 17.61
N ASN A 108 12.58 -2.12 16.69
CA ASN A 108 13.12 -0.76 16.80
C ASN A 108 12.02 0.29 16.64
N TYR A 109 11.08 0.07 15.73
CA TYR A 109 9.93 0.96 15.53
C TYR A 109 9.02 1.00 16.77
N GLU A 110 8.73 -0.16 17.38
CA GLU A 110 7.98 -0.23 18.65
C GLU A 110 8.73 0.44 19.81
N LYS A 111 10.05 0.24 19.93
CA LYS A 111 10.87 0.91 20.94
C LYS A 111 10.87 2.42 20.78
N GLN A 112 11.00 2.91 19.56
CA GLN A 112 10.97 4.35 19.26
C GLN A 112 9.63 4.97 19.63
N ARG A 113 8.51 4.29 19.36
CA ARG A 113 7.17 4.72 19.75
C ARG A 113 7.01 4.81 21.27
N ARG A 114 7.33 3.70 21.98
CA ARG A 114 7.27 3.69 23.46
C ARG A 114 8.16 4.76 24.08
N PHE A 115 9.31 5.03 23.48
CA PHE A 115 10.18 6.13 23.92
C PHE A 115 9.48 7.49 23.80
N ILE A 116 8.81 7.77 22.69
CA ILE A 116 8.08 9.04 22.50
C ILE A 116 6.95 9.16 23.53
N THR A 117 6.15 8.11 23.71
CA THR A 117 5.04 8.11 24.68
C THR A 117 5.55 8.33 26.11
N ASN A 118 6.58 7.60 26.54
CA ASN A 118 7.15 7.73 27.87
C ASN A 118 7.83 9.08 28.08
N ALA A 119 8.65 9.52 27.11
CA ALA A 119 9.27 10.85 27.18
C ALA A 119 8.23 11.96 27.23
N GLY A 120 7.12 11.82 26.50
CA GLY A 120 6.01 12.76 26.59
C GLY A 120 5.39 12.86 27.97
N HIS A 121 5.20 11.75 28.68
CA HIS A 121 4.73 11.75 30.04
C HIS A 121 5.74 12.37 31.02
N GLU A 122 7.01 12.02 30.88
CA GLU A 122 8.09 12.56 31.73
C GLU A 122 8.37 14.05 31.50
N LEU A 123 8.07 14.60 30.32
CA LEU A 123 8.22 16.02 30.03
C LEU A 123 7.03 16.86 30.49
N LYS A 124 5.83 16.29 30.62
CA LYS A 124 4.65 17.03 31.13
C LYS A 124 4.82 17.54 32.55
N THR A 125 5.40 16.74 33.42
CA THR A 125 5.60 17.08 34.83
C THR A 125 6.50 18.30 35.02
N PRO A 126 7.75 18.37 34.44
CA PRO A 126 8.57 19.57 34.59
C PRO A 126 7.94 20.81 33.95
N LEU A 127 7.23 20.66 32.82
CA LEU A 127 6.52 21.80 32.22
C LEU A 127 5.39 22.34 33.10
N ALA A 128 4.63 21.45 33.74
CA ALA A 128 3.61 21.87 34.72
C ALA A 128 4.23 22.60 35.92
N ILE A 129 5.40 22.18 36.41
CA ILE A 129 6.12 22.85 37.48
C ILE A 129 6.61 24.23 37.01
N ILE A 130 7.15 24.37 35.81
CA ILE A 130 7.59 25.66 35.25
C ILE A 130 6.37 26.61 35.14
N SER A 131 5.24 26.10 34.60
CA SER A 131 3.99 26.91 34.51
C SER A 131 3.56 27.40 35.87
N ALA A 132 3.45 26.52 36.86
CA ALA A 132 3.04 26.88 38.21
C ALA A 132 4.00 27.88 38.87
N ASN A 133 5.32 27.72 38.69
CA ASN A 133 6.28 28.67 39.23
C ASN A 133 6.18 30.05 38.56
N THR A 134 5.94 30.09 37.24
CA THR A 134 5.76 31.34 36.50
C THR A 134 4.46 32.06 36.93
N GLU A 135 3.38 31.29 37.09
CA GLU A 135 2.10 31.82 37.59
C GLU A 135 2.25 32.40 39.01
N LEU A 136 2.98 31.69 39.92
CA LEU A 136 3.27 32.21 41.25
C LEU A 136 4.11 33.51 41.20
N GLN A 137 5.07 33.58 40.31
CA GLN A 137 5.87 34.78 40.10
C GLN A 137 5.03 35.93 39.58
N GLU A 138 4.09 35.72 38.67
CA GLU A 138 3.13 36.71 38.21
C GLU A 138 2.22 37.23 39.32
N LEU A 139 1.74 36.35 40.20
CA LEU A 139 0.95 36.68 41.35
C LEU A 139 1.71 37.58 42.36
N MET A 140 3.05 37.33 42.52
CA MET A 140 3.88 38.06 43.46
C MET A 140 4.42 39.39 42.93
N THR A 141 4.76 39.47 41.66
CA THR A 141 5.48 40.61 41.05
C THR A 141 4.69 41.31 39.93
N GLY A 142 3.51 40.79 39.59
CA GLY A 142 2.73 41.20 38.42
C GLY A 142 3.22 40.54 37.12
N GLU A 143 2.36 40.51 36.10
CA GLU A 143 2.69 40.06 34.76
C GLU A 143 3.76 40.96 34.14
N ASN A 144 4.79 40.34 33.52
CA ASN A 144 5.80 41.07 32.78
C ASN A 144 6.11 40.29 31.44
N GLU A 145 6.85 40.93 30.54
CA GLU A 145 7.17 40.32 29.21
C GLU A 145 7.87 38.97 29.34
N TRP A 146 8.68 38.77 30.36
CA TRP A 146 9.44 37.53 30.56
C TRP A 146 8.54 36.40 31.05
N THR A 147 7.67 36.63 32.01
CA THR A 147 6.73 35.64 32.52
C THR A 147 5.72 35.26 31.46
N LYS A 148 5.18 36.22 30.70
CA LYS A 148 4.31 35.98 29.56
C LYS A 148 5.01 35.15 28.50
N SER A 149 6.22 35.53 28.11
CA SER A 149 7.01 34.75 27.12
C SER A 149 7.27 33.31 27.59
N THR A 150 7.56 33.12 28.89
CA THR A 150 7.78 31.79 29.47
C THR A 150 6.49 30.96 29.42
N ASN A 151 5.37 31.49 29.82
CA ASN A 151 4.08 30.82 29.76
C ASN A 151 3.68 30.44 28.33
N ASP A 152 3.90 31.33 27.38
CA ASP A 152 3.68 31.06 25.95
C ASP A 152 4.56 29.90 25.45
N GLN A 153 5.83 29.83 25.85
CA GLN A 153 6.74 28.73 25.46
C GLN A 153 6.34 27.43 26.14
N VAL A 154 5.93 27.44 27.41
CA VAL A 154 5.47 26.25 28.12
C VAL A 154 4.19 25.70 27.50
N ALA A 155 3.21 26.56 27.22
CA ALA A 155 1.98 26.17 26.54
C ALA A 155 2.27 25.56 25.16
N ARG A 156 3.20 26.15 24.42
CA ARG A 156 3.65 25.67 23.12
C ARG A 156 4.32 24.30 23.20
N LEU A 157 5.25 24.10 24.13
CA LEU A 157 5.91 22.80 24.34
C LEU A 157 4.91 21.72 24.77
N THR A 158 3.98 22.08 25.66
CA THR A 158 2.90 21.18 26.10
C THR A 158 2.05 20.71 24.92
N THR A 159 1.68 21.61 24.03
CA THR A 159 0.92 21.30 22.81
C THR A 159 1.71 20.36 21.88
N LEU A 160 3.00 20.63 21.69
CA LEU A 160 3.88 19.77 20.88
C LEU A 160 3.95 18.35 21.46
N ILE A 161 4.20 18.23 22.75
CA ILE A 161 4.30 16.93 23.45
C ILE A 161 2.99 16.16 23.34
N ASN A 162 1.87 16.83 23.59
CA ASN A 162 0.55 16.21 23.47
C ASN A 162 0.29 15.68 22.06
N SER A 163 0.64 16.45 21.03
CA SER A 163 0.50 16.04 19.64
C SER A 163 1.39 14.84 19.28
N LEU A 164 2.63 14.81 19.78
CA LEU A 164 3.54 13.68 19.58
C LEU A 164 3.05 12.41 20.27
N VAL A 165 2.55 12.51 21.50
CA VAL A 165 1.99 11.38 22.25
C VAL A 165 0.71 10.87 21.57
N ALA A 166 -0.17 11.77 21.12
CA ALA A 166 -1.39 11.40 20.40
C ALA A 166 -1.05 10.67 19.08
N LEU A 167 -0.11 11.20 18.30
CA LEU A 167 0.37 10.55 17.08
C LEU A 167 0.96 9.16 17.35
N SER A 168 1.79 9.02 18.39
CA SER A 168 2.36 7.72 18.79
C SER A 168 1.25 6.71 19.16
N ARG A 169 0.23 7.14 19.92
CA ARG A 169 -0.91 6.29 20.29
C ARG A 169 -1.75 5.85 19.10
N LEU A 170 -2.05 6.76 18.17
CA LEU A 170 -2.78 6.42 16.94
C LEU A 170 -2.07 5.33 16.11
N GLU A 171 -0.75 5.29 16.17
CA GLU A 171 0.05 4.28 15.51
C GLU A 171 0.19 2.96 16.29
N GLU A 172 -0.07 2.98 17.61
CA GLU A 172 0.01 1.80 18.50
C GLU A 172 -1.28 0.96 18.52
N GLN A 173 -2.41 1.52 18.11
CA GLN A 173 -3.72 0.85 18.23
C GLN A 173 -4.16 0.18 16.93
N PRO A 174 -3.77 -1.09 16.66
CA PRO A 174 -4.28 -1.83 15.50
C PRO A 174 -5.76 -2.25 15.65
N ASP A 175 -6.33 -2.20 16.86
CA ASP A 175 -7.65 -2.75 17.21
C ASP A 175 -8.70 -1.69 17.59
N ILE A 176 -8.68 -0.51 16.95
CA ILE A 176 -9.79 0.45 17.13
C ILE A 176 -11.06 -0.17 16.56
N VAL A 177 -12.07 -0.25 17.40
CA VAL A 177 -13.41 -0.69 16.98
C VAL A 177 -14.07 0.42 16.17
N LEU A 178 -14.10 0.22 14.85
CA LEU A 178 -14.79 1.12 13.94
C LEU A 178 -16.29 0.88 14.03
N GLN A 179 -17.02 1.91 14.44
CA GLN A 179 -18.48 1.93 14.52
C GLN A 179 -19.06 2.62 13.29
N ASP A 180 -20.34 2.43 13.06
CA ASP A 180 -21.08 3.20 12.07
C ASP A 180 -21.48 4.54 12.68
N VAL A 181 -20.91 5.63 12.17
CA VAL A 181 -21.09 6.97 12.74
C VAL A 181 -21.62 7.95 11.69
N ASP A 182 -22.49 8.87 12.11
CA ASP A 182 -23.01 9.94 11.26
C ASP A 182 -21.91 10.99 11.01
N PHE A 183 -21.27 10.88 9.84
CA PHE A 183 -20.19 11.79 9.45
C PHE A 183 -20.70 13.21 9.16
N SER A 184 -21.95 13.33 8.72
CA SER A 184 -22.56 14.64 8.48
C SER A 184 -22.69 15.42 9.76
N TYR A 185 -23.26 14.81 10.80
CA TYR A 185 -23.40 15.40 12.12
C TYR A 185 -22.03 15.79 12.72
N ILE A 186 -21.07 14.85 12.71
CA ILE A 186 -19.72 15.10 13.24
C ILE A 186 -19.00 16.24 12.48
N THR A 187 -19.16 16.28 11.16
CA THR A 187 -18.54 17.33 10.34
C THR A 187 -19.15 18.70 10.63
N GLU A 188 -20.48 18.76 10.80
CA GLU A 188 -21.21 19.98 11.12
C GLU A 188 -20.83 20.49 12.50
N ASP A 189 -20.86 19.62 13.52
CA ASP A 189 -20.53 19.93 14.91
C ASP A 189 -19.08 20.46 15.04
N ALA A 190 -18.10 19.72 14.48
CA ALA A 190 -16.70 20.13 14.53
C ALA A 190 -16.41 21.42 13.73
N ALA A 191 -17.12 21.67 12.62
CA ALA A 191 -16.89 22.85 11.79
C ALA A 191 -17.59 24.11 12.37
N GLU A 192 -18.74 23.98 13.03
CA GLU A 192 -19.48 25.12 13.64
C GLU A 192 -18.62 25.83 14.70
N ASP A 193 -17.78 25.10 15.46
CA ASP A 193 -16.84 25.66 16.43
C ASP A 193 -15.87 26.67 15.81
N PHE A 194 -15.59 26.58 14.53
CA PHE A 194 -14.68 27.48 13.82
C PHE A 194 -15.32 28.67 13.17
N LYS A 195 -16.65 28.73 13.09
CA LYS A 195 -17.36 29.83 12.45
C LYS A 195 -17.05 31.19 13.12
N GLY A 196 -17.12 31.25 14.46
CA GLY A 196 -16.77 32.44 15.21
C GLY A 196 -15.30 32.87 15.02
N PRO A 197 -14.32 31.99 15.25
CA PRO A 197 -12.90 32.29 15.02
C PRO A 197 -12.59 32.78 13.60
N VAL A 198 -13.06 32.08 12.56
CA VAL A 198 -12.79 32.41 11.14
C VAL A 198 -13.33 33.80 10.80
N VAL A 199 -14.58 34.10 11.22
CA VAL A 199 -15.23 35.42 10.98
C VAL A 199 -14.51 36.52 11.74
N ARG A 200 -14.11 36.28 12.99
CA ARG A 200 -13.34 37.24 13.79
C ARG A 200 -11.98 37.56 13.14
N ASP A 201 -11.37 36.62 12.46
CA ASP A 201 -10.12 36.81 11.69
C ASP A 201 -10.35 37.53 10.35
N GLY A 202 -11.57 38.04 10.09
CA GLY A 202 -11.91 38.76 8.86
C GLY A 202 -12.07 37.87 7.60
N LYS A 203 -12.29 36.58 7.79
CA LYS A 203 -12.43 35.60 6.72
C LYS A 203 -13.87 35.17 6.53
N SER A 204 -14.19 34.62 5.36
CA SER A 204 -15.50 34.00 5.09
C SER A 204 -15.48 32.52 5.43
N PHE A 205 -16.56 32.01 6.03
CA PHE A 205 -16.71 30.59 6.34
C PHE A 205 -17.93 29.99 5.63
N VAL A 206 -17.73 28.94 4.86
CA VAL A 206 -18.78 28.28 4.07
C VAL A 206 -18.86 26.81 4.45
N MET A 207 -20.04 26.35 4.85
CA MET A 207 -20.35 24.95 5.13
C MET A 207 -21.34 24.45 4.08
N ASP A 208 -21.03 23.33 3.45
CA ASP A 208 -21.84 22.68 2.42
C ASP A 208 -21.84 21.17 2.67
N ILE A 209 -22.65 20.74 3.63
CA ILE A 209 -22.67 19.38 4.17
C ILE A 209 -23.95 18.67 3.74
N THR A 210 -23.80 17.57 2.99
CA THR A 210 -24.93 16.68 2.68
C THR A 210 -25.29 15.89 3.91
N PRO A 211 -26.56 15.86 4.36
CA PRO A 211 -27.00 15.12 5.53
C PRO A 211 -26.97 13.59 5.29
N ASP A 212 -27.02 12.81 6.38
CA ASP A 212 -27.19 11.36 6.39
C ASP A 212 -26.05 10.59 5.68
N ILE A 213 -24.83 11.06 5.84
CA ILE A 213 -23.62 10.34 5.36
C ILE A 213 -22.99 9.61 6.53
N HIS A 214 -23.02 8.29 6.49
CA HIS A 214 -22.44 7.41 7.51
C HIS A 214 -21.11 6.80 7.03
N VAL A 215 -20.17 6.62 7.96
CA VAL A 215 -18.86 5.99 7.73
C VAL A 215 -18.49 5.07 8.89
N LYS A 216 -17.58 4.13 8.63
CA LYS A 216 -16.99 3.29 9.69
C LYS A 216 -15.77 4.00 10.26
N ALA A 217 -15.91 4.57 11.45
CA ALA A 217 -14.85 5.30 12.13
C ALA A 217 -15.00 5.20 13.66
N GLU A 218 -14.04 5.75 14.38
CA GLU A 218 -14.18 6.13 15.79
C GLU A 218 -14.63 7.60 15.87
N GLU A 219 -15.72 7.85 16.54
CA GLU A 219 -16.38 9.18 16.58
C GLU A 219 -15.42 10.28 17.01
N LYS A 220 -14.70 10.08 18.13
CA LYS A 220 -13.75 11.05 18.67
C LYS A 220 -12.62 11.38 17.69
N SER A 221 -12.00 10.37 17.09
CA SER A 221 -10.92 10.58 16.11
C SER A 221 -11.45 11.20 14.82
N LEU A 222 -12.70 10.93 14.44
CA LEU A 222 -13.32 11.56 13.28
C LEU A 222 -13.60 13.04 13.52
N PHE A 223 -14.08 13.41 14.70
CA PHE A 223 -14.24 14.79 15.13
C PHE A 223 -12.89 15.53 15.13
N GLU A 224 -11.86 14.92 15.73
CA GLU A 224 -10.50 15.49 15.76
C GLU A 224 -9.92 15.66 14.36
N LEU A 225 -10.17 14.72 13.43
CA LEU A 225 -9.77 14.84 12.03
C LEU A 225 -10.34 16.09 11.36
N VAL A 226 -11.66 16.33 11.51
CA VAL A 226 -12.31 17.50 10.94
C VAL A 226 -11.76 18.78 11.58
N THR A 227 -11.65 18.82 12.90
CA THR A 227 -11.06 19.92 13.66
C THR A 227 -9.66 20.29 13.17
N LEU A 228 -8.77 19.30 13.00
CA LEU A 228 -7.40 19.51 12.52
C LEU A 228 -7.36 20.10 11.10
N LEU A 229 -8.25 19.65 10.21
CA LEU A 229 -8.30 20.14 8.84
C LEU A 229 -8.86 21.57 8.78
N VAL A 230 -9.90 21.87 9.55
CA VAL A 230 -10.52 23.21 9.58
C VAL A 230 -9.60 24.22 10.28
N ASP A 231 -8.95 23.84 11.39
CA ASP A 231 -7.94 24.67 12.07
C ASP A 231 -6.78 24.99 11.12
N ASN A 232 -6.29 23.99 10.39
CA ASN A 232 -5.24 24.18 9.39
C ASN A 232 -5.71 25.14 8.27
N ALA A 233 -6.92 24.96 7.75
CA ALA A 233 -7.48 25.84 6.74
C ALA A 233 -7.62 27.28 7.24
N ASN A 234 -8.09 27.50 8.48
CA ASN A 234 -8.17 28.84 9.06
C ASN A 234 -6.77 29.47 9.23
N LYS A 235 -5.82 28.73 9.78
CA LYS A 235 -4.44 29.24 10.03
C LYS A 235 -3.73 29.70 8.77
N TYR A 236 -3.92 29.00 7.65
CA TYR A 236 -3.23 29.24 6.40
C TYR A 236 -4.08 29.91 5.33
N CYS A 237 -5.31 30.32 5.67
CA CYS A 237 -6.14 31.11 4.78
C CYS A 237 -5.60 32.54 4.67
N ASP A 238 -5.55 33.07 3.44
CA ASP A 238 -5.22 34.46 3.18
C ASP A 238 -6.14 35.42 3.97
N PRO A 239 -5.69 36.64 4.31
CA PRO A 239 -6.57 37.71 4.80
C PRO A 239 -7.75 37.90 3.85
N GLU A 240 -8.94 38.12 4.41
CA GLU A 240 -10.22 38.26 3.64
C GLU A 240 -10.55 37.06 2.75
N GLY A 241 -9.83 35.95 2.92
CA GLY A 241 -10.04 34.71 2.18
C GLY A 241 -11.27 33.93 2.64
N THR A 242 -11.47 32.77 2.04
CA THR A 242 -12.62 31.89 2.35
C THR A 242 -12.13 30.53 2.79
N VAL A 243 -12.67 30.05 3.90
CA VAL A 243 -12.57 28.65 4.36
C VAL A 243 -13.86 27.95 4.01
N THR A 244 -13.76 26.80 3.33
CA THR A 244 -14.93 26.01 2.92
C THR A 244 -14.82 24.58 3.42
N VAL A 245 -15.88 24.09 4.06
CA VAL A 245 -16.04 22.68 4.47
C VAL A 245 -17.17 22.07 3.64
N ARG A 246 -16.84 21.04 2.86
CA ARG A 246 -17.83 20.36 2.01
C ARG A 246 -17.81 18.86 2.27
N LEU A 247 -18.98 18.29 2.51
CA LEU A 247 -19.16 16.84 2.63
C LEU A 247 -20.18 16.34 1.60
N ARG A 248 -19.77 15.33 0.82
CA ARG A 248 -20.59 14.72 -0.21
C ARG A 248 -20.47 13.20 -0.21
N GLN A 249 -21.54 12.52 -0.60
CA GLN A 249 -21.48 11.11 -0.93
C GLN A 249 -21.05 10.92 -2.38
N ILE A 250 -20.08 10.04 -2.63
CA ILE A 250 -19.57 9.73 -3.97
C ILE A 250 -19.70 8.23 -4.28
N GLY A 251 -19.74 7.89 -5.58
CA GLY A 251 -19.85 6.51 -6.05
C GLY A 251 -21.29 6.02 -6.14
N ARG A 252 -21.61 5.33 -7.26
CA ARG A 252 -22.95 4.73 -7.50
C ARG A 252 -23.12 3.37 -6.83
N THR A 253 -22.11 2.52 -6.90
CA THR A 253 -22.17 1.12 -6.42
C THR A 253 -21.53 0.93 -5.04
N ARG A 254 -20.40 1.60 -4.80
CA ARG A 254 -19.79 1.70 -3.47
C ARG A 254 -19.87 3.15 -3.02
N LYS A 255 -20.84 3.41 -2.18
CA LYS A 255 -21.01 4.71 -1.55
C LYS A 255 -19.82 5.00 -0.64
N ARG A 256 -19.16 6.14 -0.84
CA ARG A 256 -18.07 6.64 -0.02
C ARG A 256 -18.37 8.07 0.39
N ALA A 257 -17.87 8.48 1.54
CA ALA A 257 -17.90 9.86 1.97
C ALA A 257 -16.67 10.59 1.42
N ARG A 258 -16.87 11.82 0.93
CA ARG A 258 -15.81 12.74 0.52
C ARG A 258 -15.95 14.03 1.29
N LEU A 259 -15.00 14.25 2.19
CA LEU A 259 -14.83 15.52 2.89
C LEU A 259 -13.77 16.34 2.17
N GLU A 260 -14.09 17.59 1.87
CA GLU A 260 -13.17 18.58 1.32
C GLU A 260 -13.13 19.79 2.27
N VAL A 261 -11.95 20.08 2.79
CA VAL A 261 -11.70 21.31 3.55
C VAL A 261 -10.72 22.14 2.72
N SER A 262 -11.13 23.36 2.35
CA SER A 262 -10.35 24.22 1.47
C SER A 262 -10.24 25.64 2.01
N ASN A 263 -9.14 26.30 1.66
CA ASN A 263 -8.90 27.70 1.98
C ASN A 263 -8.20 28.44 0.82
N THR A 264 -8.48 29.72 0.72
CA THR A 264 -7.76 30.62 -0.19
C THR A 264 -6.30 30.74 0.22
N TYR A 265 -5.38 30.56 -0.74
CA TYR A 265 -3.93 30.66 -0.55
C TYR A 265 -3.25 31.03 -1.86
N LYS A 266 -2.88 32.28 -2.07
CA LYS A 266 -2.36 32.81 -3.34
C LYS A 266 -0.95 32.31 -3.68
N ASP A 267 -0.13 32.04 -2.68
CA ASP A 267 1.29 31.67 -2.85
C ASP A 267 1.49 30.16 -3.04
N GLY A 268 0.43 29.41 -3.37
CA GLY A 268 0.45 27.95 -3.44
C GLY A 268 1.05 27.33 -4.70
N LYS A 269 1.40 28.09 -5.76
CA LYS A 269 1.76 27.51 -7.06
C LYS A 269 3.06 26.71 -7.09
N ALA A 270 4.04 27.04 -6.24
CA ALA A 270 5.37 26.43 -6.21
C ALA A 270 5.56 25.37 -5.10
N VAL A 271 4.49 24.91 -4.47
CA VAL A 271 4.54 24.07 -3.29
C VAL A 271 4.38 22.60 -3.64
N ASP A 272 5.21 21.74 -3.05
CA ASP A 272 5.09 20.28 -3.15
C ASP A 272 4.08 19.74 -2.13
N TYR A 273 2.84 19.59 -2.56
CA TYR A 273 1.73 19.11 -1.73
C TYR A 273 1.85 17.64 -1.29
N SER A 274 2.75 16.86 -1.89
CA SER A 274 2.96 15.46 -1.51
C SER A 274 3.60 15.32 -0.12
N LYS A 275 4.38 16.33 0.29
CA LYS A 275 5.11 16.37 1.57
C LYS A 275 4.28 16.89 2.74
N PHE A 276 3.08 17.44 2.50
CA PHE A 276 2.25 18.04 3.56
C PHE A 276 1.89 17.09 4.69
N PHE A 277 1.90 15.80 4.42
CA PHE A 277 1.60 14.75 5.40
C PHE A 277 2.86 14.16 6.07
N GLU A 278 4.05 14.65 5.71
CA GLU A 278 5.28 14.30 6.41
C GLU A 278 5.32 15.03 7.77
N ARG A 279 5.89 14.36 8.79
CA ARG A 279 6.04 14.92 10.13
C ARG A 279 7.01 16.09 10.10
N PHE A 280 6.66 17.16 10.81
CA PHE A 280 7.47 18.39 10.93
C PHE A 280 7.66 19.15 9.60
N TYR A 281 7.00 18.73 8.53
CA TYR A 281 7.06 19.44 7.27
C TYR A 281 6.31 20.77 7.36
N ARG A 282 6.92 21.83 6.84
CA ARG A 282 6.37 23.21 6.78
C ARG A 282 6.87 23.89 5.51
N ILE A 283 6.05 24.75 4.94
CA ILE A 283 6.49 25.63 3.86
C ILE A 283 7.39 26.70 4.48
N GLU A 284 8.67 26.77 4.05
CA GLU A 284 9.69 27.68 4.64
C GLU A 284 9.39 29.16 4.42
N GLU A 285 8.59 29.53 3.43
CA GLU A 285 8.41 30.92 2.98
C GLU A 285 7.40 31.74 3.78
N SER A 286 6.73 31.21 4.76
CA SER A 286 5.83 32.03 5.61
C SER A 286 6.62 32.88 6.63
N HIS A 287 7.60 33.66 6.15
CA HIS A 287 8.43 34.53 7.00
C HIS A 287 7.67 35.67 7.66
N ASN A 288 6.45 35.98 7.20
CA ASN A 288 5.71 37.15 7.66
C ASN A 288 4.72 36.91 8.79
N ASN A 289 4.49 35.65 9.22
CA ASN A 289 3.52 35.41 10.29
C ASN A 289 4.18 34.70 11.50
N ARG A 290 4.89 35.45 12.33
CA ARG A 290 5.48 34.98 13.58
C ARG A 290 4.45 34.44 14.59
N GLU A 291 3.17 34.74 14.41
CA GLU A 291 2.08 34.39 15.34
C GLU A 291 1.49 32.98 15.09
N HIS A 292 1.58 32.42 13.87
CA HIS A 292 0.95 31.14 13.53
C HIS A 292 1.97 29.99 13.37
N LYS A 293 2.74 29.70 14.42
CA LYS A 293 3.76 28.65 14.39
C LYS A 293 3.19 27.27 14.78
N GLY A 294 2.54 26.57 13.85
CA GLY A 294 2.25 25.14 14.00
C GLY A 294 3.51 24.27 13.94
N PHE A 295 3.50 23.08 14.56
CA PHE A 295 4.64 22.16 14.63
C PHE A 295 4.80 21.25 13.40
N GLY A 296 3.92 21.33 12.40
CA GLY A 296 3.94 20.44 11.25
C GLY A 296 3.50 19.00 11.58
N ILE A 297 2.74 18.78 12.63
CA ILE A 297 2.27 17.45 13.08
C ILE A 297 0.80 17.21 12.71
N GLY A 298 -0.03 18.25 12.64
CA GLY A 298 -1.49 18.12 12.47
C GLY A 298 -1.89 17.33 11.23
N LEU A 299 -1.32 17.61 10.06
CA LEU A 299 -1.64 16.88 8.82
C LEU A 299 -1.13 15.44 8.82
N SER A 300 0.00 15.15 9.48
CA SER A 300 0.46 13.78 9.67
C SER A 300 -0.44 12.97 10.61
N MET A 301 -1.02 13.62 11.64
CA MET A 301 -2.07 13.03 12.49
C MET A 301 -3.34 12.75 11.68
N ALA A 302 -3.81 13.72 10.91
CA ALA A 302 -4.96 13.54 10.02
C ALA A 302 -4.75 12.34 9.06
N GLN A 303 -3.56 12.20 8.48
CA GLN A 303 -3.23 11.05 7.63
C GLN A 303 -3.25 9.73 8.41
N SER A 304 -2.76 9.70 9.64
CA SER A 304 -2.77 8.49 10.48
C SER A 304 -4.20 8.08 10.85
N MET A 305 -5.08 9.03 11.21
CA MET A 305 -6.51 8.77 11.45
C MET A 305 -7.22 8.22 10.22
N VAL A 306 -7.01 8.86 9.05
CA VAL A 306 -7.62 8.42 7.80
C VAL A 306 -7.15 7.01 7.40
N LYS A 307 -5.88 6.68 7.61
CA LYS A 307 -5.36 5.32 7.40
C LYS A 307 -6.04 4.30 8.32
N LEU A 308 -6.29 4.68 9.58
CA LEU A 308 -6.99 3.86 10.57
C LEU A 308 -8.42 3.53 10.11
N PHE A 309 -9.10 4.49 9.51
CA PHE A 309 -10.43 4.32 8.91
C PHE A 309 -10.39 3.66 7.52
N LYS A 310 -9.22 3.19 7.07
CA LYS A 310 -8.99 2.58 5.74
C LYS A 310 -9.33 3.50 4.57
N GLY A 311 -9.25 4.81 4.81
CA GLY A 311 -9.52 5.87 3.84
C GLY A 311 -8.27 6.36 3.12
N ARG A 312 -8.42 7.49 2.41
CA ARG A 312 -7.34 8.20 1.73
C ARG A 312 -7.46 9.70 1.99
N ILE A 313 -6.32 10.36 2.19
CA ILE A 313 -6.22 11.82 2.28
C ILE A 313 -5.18 12.31 1.30
N PHE A 314 -5.46 13.43 0.64
CA PHE A 314 -4.52 14.11 -0.26
C PHE A 314 -4.83 15.61 -0.30
N ALA A 315 -3.83 16.40 -0.71
CA ALA A 315 -3.96 17.82 -0.91
C ALA A 315 -3.88 18.16 -2.41
N SER A 316 -4.59 19.17 -2.83
CA SER A 316 -4.56 19.70 -4.19
C SER A 316 -4.64 21.21 -4.19
N TYR A 317 -4.09 21.86 -5.24
CA TYR A 317 -4.13 23.30 -5.40
C TYR A 317 -4.71 23.67 -6.77
N LYS A 318 -5.68 24.55 -6.76
CA LYS A 318 -6.29 25.06 -7.99
C LYS A 318 -6.95 26.41 -7.73
N ASN A 319 -6.76 27.37 -8.64
CA ASN A 319 -7.40 28.71 -8.58
C ASN A 319 -7.17 29.38 -7.22
N ASP A 320 -5.91 29.48 -6.81
CA ASP A 320 -5.49 30.10 -5.55
C ASP A 320 -6.17 29.52 -4.30
N THR A 321 -6.54 28.25 -4.36
CA THR A 321 -7.22 27.52 -3.28
C THR A 321 -6.51 26.20 -3.03
N ILE A 322 -6.12 25.94 -1.79
CA ILE A 322 -5.70 24.62 -1.31
C ILE A 322 -6.94 23.85 -0.90
N THR A 323 -7.01 22.59 -1.24
CA THR A 323 -8.07 21.66 -0.83
C THR A 323 -7.47 20.39 -0.26
N PHE A 324 -7.81 20.07 0.97
CA PHE A 324 -7.56 18.78 1.59
C PHE A 324 -8.77 17.89 1.38
N THR A 325 -8.58 16.75 0.73
CA THR A 325 -9.66 15.81 0.42
C THR A 325 -9.46 14.53 1.20
N VAL A 326 -10.46 14.13 1.96
CA VAL A 326 -10.55 12.84 2.67
C VAL A 326 -11.63 12.00 2.01
N ILE A 327 -11.34 10.73 1.76
CA ILE A 327 -12.27 9.74 1.22
C ILE A 327 -12.32 8.55 2.19
N LEU A 328 -13.50 8.29 2.74
CA LEU A 328 -13.80 7.19 3.65
C LEU A 328 -14.83 6.22 3.05
#